data_e8688904d698a297084fa1ef0d56b430
#
_entry.id   e8688904d698a297084fa1ef0d56b430
#
_cell.length_a   1.000
_cell.length_b   1.000
_cell.length_c   1.000
_cell.angle_alpha   90.00
_cell.angle_beta   90.00
_cell.angle_gamma   90.00
#
_symmetry.space_group_name_H-M   'P 1'
#
loop_
_entity.id
_entity.type
_entity.pdbx_description
1 polymer ?
#
loop_
_entity_poly.entity_id
_entity_poly.type
_entity_poly.pdbx_seq_one_letter_code
_entity_poly.pdbx_strand_id
1 'polypeptide(L)'
;MFLVLATIIIALIRSASTQSLAGCYESIVSFGDSLADTGNYPMLFGADTHTPSYVLPPYGRTFFHRPTGRCSDGRLVIDFIAQSLGLPLVQPYITGRDRSFSKGVNFAVIGATALDFDFLGSIGFPNTFTNVSLGTQIDWLKEFLATIPDGRKFLQKSLVLMGEIGGNDYNHPIMQGSSLEEMQPLVQLVIHYIGSTIEELIKLGAETLMVPGNLPIGCFPFCLAAYKDSSSAQDYDPKTGCLNWPNDFTIYHNQLLQKELSRIRELYPHAVLIYADYYNAAMRFYLSPAEYGFSKDIILSACCGGGGPYNYNGTGKCGIPPARSCDDPASYASWDGIHLTEAAYRLIAQGLLQGPYAIPHITTACPAFNRDDDQLYHY
;
A
#
# COMPACT_ATOMS: atom_id res chain seq x y z
N MET A 1 -41.92 44.63 -32.88
CA MET A 1 -42.37 43.39 -32.23
C MET A 1 -41.24 42.33 -32.45
N PHE A 2 -40.28 42.32 -31.56
CA PHE A 2 -39.11 41.43 -31.64
C PHE A 2 -39.37 40.17 -30.80
N LEU A 3 -39.41 38.99 -31.47
CA LEU A 3 -39.41 37.70 -30.80
C LEU A 3 -38.01 37.41 -30.31
N VAL A 4 -37.84 37.27 -28.99
CA VAL A 4 -36.62 36.74 -28.39
C VAL A 4 -36.79 35.20 -28.28
N LEU A 5 -36.07 34.47 -29.11
CA LEU A 5 -35.92 33.01 -28.93
C LEU A 5 -34.95 32.76 -27.77
N ALA A 6 -35.45 32.27 -26.69
CA ALA A 6 -34.64 31.74 -25.59
C ALA A 6 -34.26 30.29 -25.90
N THR A 7 -33.01 30.05 -26.24
CA THR A 7 -32.44 28.71 -26.41
C THR A 7 -32.08 28.20 -25.04
N ILE A 8 -32.86 27.26 -24.53
CA ILE A 8 -32.54 26.51 -23.28
C ILE A 8 -31.47 25.46 -23.64
N ILE A 9 -30.23 25.70 -23.26
CA ILE A 9 -29.16 24.69 -23.30
C ILE A 9 -29.35 23.81 -22.06
N ILE A 10 -29.96 22.63 -22.25
CA ILE A 10 -29.99 21.59 -21.25
C ILE A 10 -28.59 20.93 -21.22
N ALA A 11 -27.75 21.36 -20.31
CA ALA A 11 -26.51 20.65 -20.01
C ALA A 11 -26.87 19.28 -19.41
N LEU A 12 -26.78 18.24 -20.21
CA LEU A 12 -26.81 16.85 -19.74
C LEU A 12 -25.55 16.62 -18.89
N ILE A 13 -25.66 16.88 -17.59
CA ILE A 13 -24.71 16.38 -16.59
C ILE A 13 -24.90 14.86 -16.62
N ARG A 14 -24.05 14.15 -17.36
CA ARG A 14 -23.88 12.71 -17.16
C ARG A 14 -23.32 12.54 -15.76
N SER A 15 -24.19 12.25 -14.79
CA SER A 15 -23.78 11.62 -13.55
C SER A 15 -23.07 10.33 -13.95
N ALA A 16 -21.75 10.29 -13.87
CA ALA A 16 -21.04 9.04 -13.87
C ALA A 16 -21.58 8.27 -12.66
N SER A 17 -22.48 7.32 -12.89
CA SER A 17 -22.88 6.38 -11.85
C SER A 17 -21.58 5.66 -11.46
N THR A 18 -21.06 5.93 -10.28
CA THR A 18 -19.97 5.14 -9.71
C THR A 18 -20.51 3.73 -9.56
N GLN A 19 -20.09 2.86 -10.47
CA GLN A 19 -20.48 1.47 -10.48
C GLN A 19 -20.05 0.85 -9.16
N SER A 20 -20.99 0.28 -8.41
CA SER A 20 -20.70 -0.31 -7.10
C SER A 20 -19.81 -1.54 -7.31
N LEU A 21 -18.67 -1.60 -6.62
CA LEU A 21 -17.79 -2.78 -6.61
C LEU A 21 -18.26 -3.87 -5.64
N ALA A 22 -19.37 -3.63 -4.91
CA ALA A 22 -19.93 -4.62 -4.00
C ALA A 22 -20.33 -5.90 -4.74
N GLY A 23 -19.84 -7.05 -4.23
CA GLY A 23 -20.10 -8.37 -4.85
C GLY A 23 -19.15 -8.77 -5.97
N CYS A 24 -18.18 -7.93 -6.35
CA CYS A 24 -17.16 -8.30 -7.33
C CYS A 24 -16.32 -9.49 -6.89
N TYR A 25 -15.97 -9.52 -5.62
CA TYR A 25 -15.17 -10.58 -5.01
C TYR A 25 -15.83 -11.07 -3.73
N GLU A 26 -15.66 -12.37 -3.41
CA GLU A 26 -16.22 -12.95 -2.19
C GLU A 26 -15.33 -12.73 -0.97
N SER A 27 -14.03 -12.46 -1.19
CA SER A 27 -13.01 -12.30 -0.15
C SER A 27 -11.79 -11.51 -0.64
N ILE A 28 -10.93 -11.10 0.29
CA ILE A 28 -9.61 -10.51 0.02
C ILE A 28 -8.54 -11.39 0.64
N VAL A 29 -7.49 -11.71 -0.13
CA VAL A 29 -6.25 -12.30 0.37
C VAL A 29 -5.16 -11.25 0.22
N SER A 30 -4.47 -10.90 1.31
CA SER A 30 -3.50 -9.80 1.30
C SER A 30 -2.15 -10.22 1.85
N PHE A 31 -1.11 -9.68 1.23
CA PHE A 31 0.29 -9.76 1.62
C PHE A 31 0.85 -8.36 1.81
N GLY A 32 2.14 -8.26 2.11
CA GLY A 32 2.82 -6.97 2.17
C GLY A 32 3.51 -6.69 3.49
N ASP A 33 3.72 -5.43 3.74
CA ASP A 33 4.44 -4.93 4.90
C ASP A 33 3.56 -4.05 5.82
N SER A 34 4.15 -3.00 6.41
CA SER A 34 3.46 -2.07 7.32
C SER A 34 2.34 -1.27 6.66
N LEU A 35 2.35 -1.12 5.33
CA LEU A 35 1.30 -0.41 4.59
C LEU A 35 0.04 -1.27 4.42
N ALA A 36 0.13 -2.57 4.72
CA ALA A 36 -0.97 -3.52 4.63
C ALA A 36 -1.25 -4.31 5.92
N ASP A 37 -0.32 -4.35 6.90
CA ASP A 37 -0.48 -5.11 8.15
C ASP A 37 -1.68 -4.61 8.96
N THR A 38 -2.64 -5.50 9.22
CA THR A 38 -3.86 -5.21 10.00
C THR A 38 -3.78 -5.70 11.45
N GLY A 39 -2.57 -6.17 11.89
CA GLY A 39 -2.31 -6.57 13.26
C GLY A 39 -1.52 -7.87 13.44
N ASN A 40 -0.83 -8.38 12.41
CA ASN A 40 0.02 -9.57 12.54
C ASN A 40 1.27 -9.30 13.37
N TYR A 41 1.97 -8.18 13.11
CA TYR A 41 3.23 -7.87 13.79
C TYR A 41 3.11 -7.86 15.32
N PRO A 42 2.14 -7.16 15.94
CA PRO A 42 2.01 -7.17 17.40
C PRO A 42 1.69 -8.55 17.97
N MET A 43 1.07 -9.44 17.20
CA MET A 43 0.80 -10.81 17.64
C MET A 43 2.05 -11.70 17.60
N LEU A 44 2.95 -11.46 16.64
CA LEU A 44 4.22 -12.17 16.51
C LEU A 44 5.25 -11.71 17.57
N PHE A 45 5.34 -10.40 17.78
CA PHE A 45 6.44 -9.79 18.53
C PHE A 45 6.01 -8.99 19.76
N GLY A 46 4.71 -8.90 20.05
CA GLY A 46 4.18 -8.08 21.15
C GLY A 46 4.40 -8.65 22.56
N ALA A 47 4.84 -9.91 22.67
CA ALA A 47 5.11 -10.56 23.96
C ALA A 47 6.55 -10.35 24.48
N ASP A 48 7.45 -9.85 23.62
CA ASP A 48 8.83 -9.59 23.99
C ASP A 48 8.99 -8.24 24.70
N THR A 49 10.12 -8.05 25.35
CA THR A 49 10.44 -7.01 26.37
C THR A 49 10.24 -5.54 25.94
N HIS A 50 9.87 -5.27 24.70
CA HIS A 50 9.62 -3.92 24.18
C HIS A 50 8.30 -3.88 23.42
N THR A 51 7.25 -3.34 24.04
CA THR A 51 5.97 -3.08 23.37
C THR A 51 6.18 -2.24 22.12
N PRO A 52 5.81 -2.74 20.92
CA PRO A 52 5.95 -1.97 19.70
C PRO A 52 5.13 -0.68 19.75
N SER A 53 5.68 0.42 19.26
CA SER A 53 4.98 1.71 19.27
C SER A 53 3.62 1.68 18.54
N TYR A 54 3.48 0.83 17.53
CA TYR A 54 2.24 0.68 16.71
C TYR A 54 1.03 0.14 17.49
N VAL A 55 1.24 -0.39 18.71
CA VAL A 55 0.14 -0.80 19.61
C VAL A 55 -0.10 0.20 20.72
N LEU A 56 0.53 1.36 20.66
CA LEU A 56 0.37 2.45 21.62
C LEU A 56 -0.43 3.61 21.01
N PRO A 57 -1.21 4.35 21.82
CA PRO A 57 -1.73 5.63 21.38
C PRO A 57 -0.55 6.55 20.97
N PRO A 58 -0.71 7.37 19.91
CA PRO A 58 -1.94 7.77 19.26
C PRO A 58 -2.30 6.99 17.99
N TYR A 59 -1.65 5.84 17.68
CA TYR A 59 -2.03 5.03 16.53
C TYR A 59 -3.52 4.63 16.57
N GLY A 60 -4.19 4.59 15.42
CA GLY A 60 -5.58 4.21 15.29
C GLY A 60 -6.60 5.22 15.83
N ARG A 61 -6.19 6.41 16.25
CA ARG A 61 -7.05 7.39 16.95
C ARG A 61 -8.21 7.91 16.12
N THR A 62 -8.05 8.01 14.78
CA THR A 62 -9.03 8.66 13.90
C THR A 62 -10.28 7.80 13.66
N PHE A 63 -10.11 6.53 13.32
CA PHE A 63 -11.23 5.64 12.98
C PHE A 63 -11.53 4.60 14.05
N PHE A 64 -10.50 3.93 14.55
CA PHE A 64 -10.65 2.82 15.50
C PHE A 64 -10.76 3.29 16.95
N HIS A 65 -10.36 4.54 17.24
CA HIS A 65 -10.25 5.13 18.58
C HIS A 65 -9.39 4.31 19.55
N ARG A 66 -8.54 3.46 19.00
CA ARG A 66 -7.56 2.62 19.71
C ARG A 66 -6.51 2.09 18.73
N PRO A 67 -5.32 1.75 19.18
CA PRO A 67 -4.34 1.04 18.36
C PRO A 67 -4.88 -0.32 17.92
N THR A 68 -4.53 -0.71 16.69
CA THR A 68 -4.93 -1.99 16.08
C THR A 68 -3.76 -2.75 15.47
N GLY A 69 -2.54 -2.24 15.61
CA GLY A 69 -1.35 -2.73 14.93
C GLY A 69 -1.13 -2.14 13.53
N ARG A 70 -2.08 -1.33 13.02
CA ARG A 70 -1.90 -0.58 11.77
C ARG A 70 -0.96 0.59 11.96
N CYS A 71 -0.04 0.78 11.04
CA CYS A 71 0.90 1.91 11.04
C CYS A 71 0.24 3.17 10.45
N SER A 72 -0.77 3.70 11.17
CA SER A 72 -1.49 4.92 10.80
C SER A 72 -2.28 5.45 12.00
N ASP A 73 -2.77 6.68 11.88
CA ASP A 73 -3.80 7.21 12.78
C ASP A 73 -5.18 6.55 12.59
N GLY A 74 -5.36 5.76 11.51
CA GLY A 74 -6.62 5.08 11.21
C GLY A 74 -6.47 3.93 10.22
N ARG A 75 -7.33 3.93 9.17
CA ARG A 75 -7.41 2.88 8.15
C ARG A 75 -6.24 2.95 7.16
N LEU A 76 -5.89 1.79 6.62
CA LEU A 76 -4.95 1.60 5.51
C LEU A 76 -5.68 1.47 4.17
N VAL A 77 -4.95 1.44 3.04
CA VAL A 77 -5.54 1.25 1.70
C VAL A 77 -6.40 -0.01 1.62
N ILE A 78 -5.96 -1.12 2.20
CA ILE A 78 -6.71 -2.39 2.24
C ILE A 78 -8.08 -2.24 2.89
N ASP A 79 -8.21 -1.43 3.95
CA ASP A 79 -9.48 -1.23 4.65
C ASP A 79 -10.49 -0.49 3.76
N PHE A 80 -10.05 0.51 2.99
CA PHE A 80 -10.88 1.23 2.02
C PHE A 80 -11.29 0.35 0.84
N ILE A 81 -10.39 -0.50 0.35
CA ILE A 81 -10.71 -1.50 -0.69
C ILE A 81 -11.77 -2.46 -0.17
N ALA A 82 -11.60 -3.03 1.02
CA ALA A 82 -12.57 -3.95 1.62
C ALA A 82 -13.97 -3.30 1.75
N GLN A 83 -14.02 -2.07 2.25
CA GLN A 83 -15.29 -1.33 2.37
C GLN A 83 -15.94 -1.07 1.01
N SER A 84 -15.17 -0.73 -0.03
CA SER A 84 -15.69 -0.49 -1.39
C SER A 84 -16.24 -1.77 -2.03
N LEU A 85 -15.70 -2.93 -1.68
CA LEU A 85 -16.18 -4.25 -2.10
C LEU A 85 -17.37 -4.76 -1.28
N GLY A 86 -17.80 -4.03 -0.25
CA GLY A 86 -18.85 -4.47 0.69
C GLY A 86 -18.40 -5.61 1.61
N LEU A 87 -17.08 -5.77 1.78
CA LEU A 87 -16.48 -6.79 2.64
C LEU A 87 -16.13 -6.22 4.03
N PRO A 88 -16.09 -7.06 5.07
CA PRO A 88 -15.57 -6.65 6.37
C PRO A 88 -14.07 -6.31 6.26
N LEU A 89 -13.56 -5.54 7.23
CA LEU A 89 -12.14 -5.27 7.35
C LEU A 89 -11.36 -6.59 7.49
N VAL A 90 -10.28 -6.72 6.70
CA VAL A 90 -9.54 -7.98 6.59
C VAL A 90 -8.81 -8.30 7.89
N GLN A 91 -9.00 -9.51 8.38
CA GLN A 91 -8.41 -9.95 9.64
C GLN A 91 -6.96 -10.40 9.44
N PRO A 92 -6.06 -10.11 10.40
CA PRO A 92 -4.70 -10.62 10.37
C PRO A 92 -4.68 -12.13 10.63
N TYR A 93 -3.83 -12.87 9.92
CA TYR A 93 -3.73 -14.34 9.96
C TYR A 93 -3.35 -14.88 11.33
N ILE A 94 -2.42 -14.19 12.02
CA ILE A 94 -1.85 -14.66 13.30
C ILE A 94 -2.85 -14.58 14.47
N THR A 95 -3.99 -13.92 14.32
CA THR A 95 -4.96 -13.72 15.43
C THR A 95 -5.66 -14.98 15.95
N GLY A 96 -5.35 -16.15 15.39
CA GLY A 96 -5.77 -17.43 15.94
C GLY A 96 -6.71 -18.25 15.07
N ARG A 97 -6.67 -19.56 15.31
CA ARG A 97 -7.38 -20.61 14.56
C ARG A 97 -8.91 -20.59 14.74
N ASP A 98 -9.42 -19.78 15.67
CA ASP A 98 -10.85 -19.72 16.03
C ASP A 98 -11.66 -18.69 15.21
N ARG A 99 -11.03 -17.99 14.27
CA ARG A 99 -11.70 -16.98 13.44
C ARG A 99 -12.00 -17.49 12.05
N SER A 100 -13.18 -17.12 11.54
CA SER A 100 -13.56 -17.42 10.15
C SER A 100 -12.87 -16.44 9.21
N PHE A 101 -12.02 -16.93 8.31
CA PHE A 101 -11.40 -16.18 7.22
C PHE A 101 -12.19 -16.25 5.91
N SER A 102 -13.48 -16.65 5.96
CA SER A 102 -14.32 -16.82 4.77
C SER A 102 -14.48 -15.54 3.92
N LYS A 103 -14.24 -14.35 4.51
CA LYS A 103 -14.32 -13.05 3.83
C LYS A 103 -12.96 -12.39 3.59
N GLY A 104 -11.89 -13.08 3.92
CA GLY A 104 -10.53 -12.65 3.64
C GLY A 104 -9.55 -12.88 4.77
N VAL A 105 -8.28 -12.86 4.43
CA VAL A 105 -7.15 -13.07 5.33
C VAL A 105 -5.99 -12.19 4.92
N ASN A 106 -5.29 -11.63 5.90
CA ASN A 106 -4.14 -10.76 5.70
C ASN A 106 -2.88 -11.38 6.31
N PHE A 107 -1.87 -11.61 5.48
CA PHE A 107 -0.57 -12.16 5.85
C PHE A 107 0.52 -11.09 6.01
N ALA A 108 0.23 -9.83 5.67
CA ALA A 108 1.18 -8.72 5.74
C ALA A 108 1.75 -8.53 7.15
N VAL A 109 3.04 -8.20 7.23
CA VAL A 109 3.74 -7.97 8.50
C VAL A 109 4.60 -6.72 8.41
N ILE A 110 4.51 -5.83 9.41
CA ILE A 110 5.34 -4.63 9.54
C ILE A 110 6.82 -4.99 9.37
N GLY A 111 7.51 -4.25 8.49
CA GLY A 111 8.95 -4.43 8.24
C GLY A 111 9.30 -5.59 7.32
N ALA A 112 8.31 -6.34 6.83
CA ALA A 112 8.56 -7.45 5.90
C ALA A 112 9.23 -6.97 4.61
N THR A 113 10.11 -7.81 4.07
CA THR A 113 10.86 -7.62 2.83
C THR A 113 10.36 -8.57 1.76
N ALA A 114 10.56 -8.24 0.48
CA ALA A 114 10.35 -9.19 -0.60
C ALA A 114 11.38 -10.32 -0.52
N LEU A 115 12.65 -9.97 -0.36
CA LEU A 115 13.75 -10.93 -0.26
C LEU A 115 13.80 -11.55 1.14
N ASP A 116 14.34 -12.77 1.17
CA ASP A 116 14.47 -13.53 2.40
C ASP A 116 15.42 -12.88 3.42
N PHE A 117 15.10 -13.04 4.71
CA PHE A 117 15.85 -12.47 5.82
C PHE A 117 17.32 -12.92 5.84
N ASP A 118 17.56 -14.23 5.69
CA ASP A 118 18.93 -14.78 5.71
C ASP A 118 19.71 -14.36 4.47
N PHE A 119 19.06 -14.27 3.31
CA PHE A 119 19.66 -13.77 2.09
C PHE A 119 20.12 -12.32 2.25
N LEU A 120 19.25 -11.42 2.71
CA LEU A 120 19.61 -10.01 2.93
C LEU A 120 20.77 -9.87 3.94
N GLY A 121 20.75 -10.65 5.02
CA GLY A 121 21.85 -10.71 5.99
C GLY A 121 23.17 -11.14 5.36
N SER A 122 23.15 -12.14 4.45
CA SER A 122 24.35 -12.68 3.78
C SER A 122 25.01 -11.68 2.83
N ILE A 123 24.26 -10.72 2.30
CA ILE A 123 24.76 -9.68 1.39
C ILE A 123 24.99 -8.32 2.07
N GLY A 124 24.92 -8.28 3.42
CA GLY A 124 25.26 -7.11 4.23
C GLY A 124 24.11 -6.14 4.52
N PHE A 125 22.85 -6.51 4.23
CA PHE A 125 21.65 -5.72 4.49
C PHE A 125 20.70 -6.41 5.48
N PRO A 126 21.09 -6.66 6.75
CA PRO A 126 20.24 -7.37 7.69
C PRO A 126 18.96 -6.61 8.00
N ASN A 127 17.82 -7.28 7.94
CA ASN A 127 16.56 -6.74 8.45
C ASN A 127 16.56 -6.80 9.98
N THR A 128 16.47 -5.66 10.64
CA THR A 128 16.48 -5.56 12.11
C THR A 128 15.07 -5.46 12.73
N PHE A 129 14.01 -5.44 11.90
CA PHE A 129 12.63 -5.27 12.35
C PHE A 129 11.90 -6.60 12.48
N THR A 130 12.04 -7.48 11.49
CA THR A 130 11.37 -8.78 11.45
C THR A 130 12.16 -9.77 10.58
N ASN A 131 11.98 -11.05 10.86
CA ASN A 131 12.47 -12.13 9.99
C ASN A 131 11.40 -12.62 9.00
N VAL A 132 10.24 -11.94 8.93
CA VAL A 132 9.17 -12.29 7.98
C VAL A 132 9.48 -11.67 6.63
N SER A 133 9.48 -12.50 5.59
CA SER A 133 9.58 -12.11 4.19
C SER A 133 8.29 -12.43 3.43
N LEU A 134 8.22 -12.01 2.16
CA LEU A 134 7.12 -12.41 1.27
C LEU A 134 7.04 -13.95 1.16
N GLY A 135 8.16 -14.65 1.12
CA GLY A 135 8.21 -16.12 1.12
C GLY A 135 7.53 -16.72 2.33
N THR A 136 7.82 -16.20 3.53
CA THR A 136 7.15 -16.62 4.78
C THR A 136 5.63 -16.44 4.69
N GLN A 137 5.17 -15.31 4.13
CA GLN A 137 3.73 -15.04 3.97
C GLN A 137 3.07 -16.01 2.99
N ILE A 138 3.75 -16.42 1.93
CA ILE A 138 3.27 -17.43 0.98
C ILE A 138 3.20 -18.82 1.62
N ASP A 139 4.15 -19.18 2.46
CA ASP A 139 4.10 -20.45 3.19
C ASP A 139 2.90 -20.48 4.16
N TRP A 140 2.61 -19.39 4.85
CA TRP A 140 1.39 -19.25 5.66
C TRP A 140 0.10 -19.35 4.82
N LEU A 141 0.09 -18.79 3.60
CA LEU A 141 -1.04 -18.97 2.68
C LEU A 141 -1.23 -20.43 2.35
N LYS A 142 -0.16 -21.18 2.00
CA LYS A 142 -0.26 -22.62 1.68
C LYS A 142 -0.80 -23.42 2.86
N GLU A 143 -0.31 -23.14 4.07
CA GLU A 143 -0.84 -23.72 5.30
C GLU A 143 -2.32 -23.42 5.46
N PHE A 144 -2.73 -22.15 5.29
CA PHE A 144 -4.13 -21.75 5.37
C PHE A 144 -5.00 -22.47 4.33
N LEU A 145 -4.57 -22.51 3.06
CA LEU A 145 -5.33 -23.17 1.99
C LEU A 145 -5.52 -24.67 2.25
N ALA A 146 -4.59 -25.31 2.91
CA ALA A 146 -4.70 -26.71 3.31
C ALA A 146 -5.76 -26.95 4.40
N THR A 147 -6.19 -25.92 5.13
CA THR A 147 -7.20 -26.01 6.18
C THR A 147 -8.63 -25.83 5.67
N ILE A 148 -8.82 -25.35 4.44
CA ILE A 148 -10.15 -25.09 3.85
C ILE A 148 -10.50 -26.13 2.77
N PRO A 149 -11.79 -26.47 2.59
CA PRO A 149 -12.20 -27.58 1.72
C PRO A 149 -11.79 -27.42 0.25
N ASP A 150 -11.76 -26.19 -0.27
CA ASP A 150 -11.40 -25.89 -1.66
C ASP A 150 -10.60 -24.57 -1.71
N GLY A 151 -9.32 -24.68 -1.38
CA GLY A 151 -8.40 -23.54 -1.35
C GLY A 151 -8.23 -22.87 -2.71
N ARG A 152 -8.24 -23.68 -3.80
CA ARG A 152 -8.16 -23.15 -5.16
C ARG A 152 -9.36 -22.26 -5.49
N LYS A 153 -10.57 -22.75 -5.25
CA LYS A 153 -11.80 -22.00 -5.49
C LYS A 153 -11.92 -20.75 -4.62
N PHE A 154 -11.40 -20.82 -3.39
CA PHE A 154 -11.32 -19.65 -2.51
C PHE A 154 -10.47 -18.55 -3.16
N LEU A 155 -9.27 -18.87 -3.68
CA LEU A 155 -8.41 -17.91 -4.36
C LEU A 155 -9.03 -17.38 -5.66
N GLN A 156 -9.70 -18.22 -6.46
CA GLN A 156 -10.38 -17.81 -7.70
C GLN A 156 -11.42 -16.71 -7.48
N LYS A 157 -12.07 -16.71 -6.32
CA LYS A 157 -13.12 -15.75 -5.95
C LYS A 157 -12.61 -14.57 -5.12
N SER A 158 -11.32 -14.57 -4.79
CA SER A 158 -10.67 -13.53 -4.00
C SER A 158 -10.06 -12.46 -4.88
N LEU A 159 -10.08 -11.22 -4.40
CA LEU A 159 -9.11 -10.23 -4.83
C LEU A 159 -7.82 -10.47 -4.05
N VAL A 160 -6.74 -10.80 -4.75
CA VAL A 160 -5.43 -10.95 -4.14
C VAL A 160 -4.70 -9.60 -4.17
N LEU A 161 -4.43 -9.03 -2.99
CA LEU A 161 -3.63 -7.81 -2.84
C LEU A 161 -2.20 -8.23 -2.49
N MET A 162 -1.25 -7.98 -3.40
CA MET A 162 0.17 -8.19 -3.08
C MET A 162 0.62 -7.31 -1.92
N GLY A 163 -0.14 -6.23 -1.62
CA GLY A 163 0.26 -5.19 -0.69
C GLY A 163 1.51 -4.46 -1.19
N GLU A 164 1.95 -3.44 -0.50
CA GLU A 164 3.27 -2.90 -0.77
C GLU A 164 4.30 -3.89 -0.20
N ILE A 165 5.25 -4.28 -1.01
CA ILE A 165 6.34 -5.19 -0.66
C ILE A 165 7.56 -4.91 -1.54
N GLY A 166 8.74 -4.95 -0.97
CA GLY A 166 9.98 -4.59 -1.64
C GLY A 166 10.50 -3.20 -1.28
N GLY A 167 9.66 -2.31 -0.73
CA GLY A 167 10.09 -1.02 -0.21
C GLY A 167 11.06 -1.16 0.96
N ASN A 168 10.82 -2.11 1.86
CA ASN A 168 11.69 -2.35 3.01
C ASN A 168 13.04 -2.95 2.66
N ASP A 169 13.16 -3.63 1.52
CA ASP A 169 14.45 -4.10 0.99
C ASP A 169 15.42 -2.93 0.74
N TYR A 170 14.90 -1.71 0.58
CA TYR A 170 15.66 -0.47 0.40
C TYR A 170 15.62 0.42 1.64
N ASN A 171 14.44 0.55 2.29
CA ASN A 171 14.24 1.45 3.42
C ASN A 171 15.11 1.06 4.62
N HIS A 172 15.25 -0.24 4.91
CA HIS A 172 16.09 -0.71 6.03
C HIS A 172 17.56 -0.37 5.83
N PRO A 173 18.20 -0.64 4.67
CA PRO A 173 19.55 -0.19 4.37
C PRO A 173 19.71 1.34 4.43
N ILE A 174 18.76 2.13 3.88
CA ILE A 174 18.77 3.60 3.99
C ILE A 174 18.83 4.05 5.45
N MET A 175 17.96 3.50 6.29
CA MET A 175 17.93 3.84 7.73
C MET A 175 19.21 3.42 8.45
N GLN A 176 19.98 2.48 7.90
CA GLN A 176 21.28 2.05 8.40
C GLN A 176 22.47 2.81 7.79
N GLY A 177 22.18 3.79 6.90
CA GLY A 177 23.16 4.68 6.31
C GLY A 177 23.76 4.20 4.98
N SER A 178 23.18 3.17 4.36
CA SER A 178 23.60 2.72 3.03
C SER A 178 23.21 3.73 1.95
N SER A 179 24.02 3.78 0.88
CA SER A 179 23.75 4.60 -0.30
C SER A 179 22.78 3.88 -1.25
N LEU A 180 22.09 4.65 -2.11
CA LEU A 180 21.24 4.05 -3.16
C LEU A 180 22.05 3.28 -4.21
N GLU A 181 23.29 3.66 -4.47
CA GLU A 181 24.16 2.95 -5.39
C GLU A 181 24.40 1.51 -4.93
N GLU A 182 24.57 1.31 -3.61
CA GLU A 182 24.72 -0.04 -3.02
C GLU A 182 23.43 -0.86 -3.15
N MET A 183 22.26 -0.22 -3.16
CA MET A 183 20.96 -0.89 -3.22
C MET A 183 20.44 -1.11 -4.65
N GLN A 184 20.97 -0.37 -5.64
CA GLN A 184 20.50 -0.48 -7.03
C GLN A 184 20.51 -1.91 -7.60
N PRO A 185 21.53 -2.77 -7.32
CA PRO A 185 21.51 -4.16 -7.74
C PRO A 185 20.38 -5.00 -7.15
N LEU A 186 19.88 -4.64 -5.96
CA LEU A 186 18.78 -5.36 -5.30
C LEU A 186 17.47 -5.24 -6.06
N VAL A 187 17.26 -4.14 -6.81
CA VAL A 187 15.98 -3.88 -7.49
C VAL A 187 15.59 -5.04 -8.41
N GLN A 188 16.52 -5.55 -9.19
CA GLN A 188 16.24 -6.68 -10.09
C GLN A 188 15.90 -7.97 -9.33
N LEU A 189 16.56 -8.23 -8.20
CA LEU A 189 16.29 -9.38 -7.35
C LEU A 189 14.90 -9.28 -6.71
N VAL A 190 14.57 -8.12 -6.17
CA VAL A 190 13.25 -7.84 -5.59
C VAL A 190 12.14 -8.04 -6.63
N ILE A 191 12.30 -7.45 -7.82
CA ILE A 191 11.32 -7.57 -8.90
C ILE A 191 11.15 -9.01 -9.35
N HIS A 192 12.27 -9.74 -9.52
CA HIS A 192 12.23 -11.16 -9.89
C HIS A 192 11.48 -11.99 -8.83
N TYR A 193 11.74 -11.73 -7.55
CA TYR A 193 11.11 -12.48 -6.46
C TYR A 193 9.60 -12.18 -6.39
N ILE A 194 9.19 -10.91 -6.51
CA ILE A 194 7.78 -10.53 -6.59
C ILE A 194 7.11 -11.21 -7.80
N GLY A 195 7.75 -11.19 -8.97
CA GLY A 195 7.23 -11.84 -10.18
C GLY A 195 7.05 -13.35 -10.01
N SER A 196 8.05 -14.03 -9.44
CA SER A 196 7.98 -15.48 -9.15
C SER A 196 6.85 -15.81 -8.17
N THR A 197 6.64 -14.96 -7.17
CA THR A 197 5.55 -15.10 -6.20
C THR A 197 4.17 -14.92 -6.87
N ILE A 198 4.02 -13.95 -7.77
CA ILE A 198 2.78 -13.77 -8.54
C ILE A 198 2.48 -15.02 -9.39
N GLU A 199 3.48 -15.57 -10.07
CA GLU A 199 3.33 -16.81 -10.83
C GLU A 199 2.90 -17.99 -9.94
N GLU A 200 3.45 -18.09 -8.74
CA GLU A 200 3.07 -19.11 -7.76
C GLU A 200 1.61 -18.94 -7.32
N LEU A 201 1.18 -17.73 -7.00
CA LEU A 201 -0.20 -17.43 -6.64
C LEU A 201 -1.19 -17.78 -7.74
N ILE A 202 -0.85 -17.50 -9.01
CA ILE A 202 -1.67 -17.89 -10.17
C ILE A 202 -1.77 -19.43 -10.26
N LYS A 203 -0.67 -20.15 -10.08
CA LYS A 203 -0.65 -21.62 -10.07
C LYS A 203 -1.49 -22.20 -8.93
N LEU A 204 -1.53 -21.54 -7.77
CA LEU A 204 -2.39 -21.91 -6.63
C LEU A 204 -3.87 -21.61 -6.89
N GLY A 205 -4.20 -20.76 -7.87
CA GLY A 205 -5.59 -20.47 -8.28
C GLY A 205 -6.01 -19.01 -8.22
N ALA A 206 -5.11 -18.08 -7.95
CA ALA A 206 -5.44 -16.65 -8.01
C ALA A 206 -5.75 -16.23 -9.45
N GLU A 207 -6.91 -15.60 -9.68
CA GLU A 207 -7.35 -15.11 -10.99
C GLU A 207 -7.23 -13.58 -11.10
N THR A 208 -7.38 -12.85 -10.00
CA THR A 208 -7.22 -11.39 -9.99
C THR A 208 -6.25 -10.96 -8.90
N LEU A 209 -5.16 -10.32 -9.31
CA LEU A 209 -4.12 -9.82 -8.42
C LEU A 209 -3.94 -8.31 -8.63
N MET A 210 -3.95 -7.54 -7.54
CA MET A 210 -3.58 -6.13 -7.53
C MET A 210 -2.18 -5.98 -6.94
N VAL A 211 -1.27 -5.43 -7.73
CA VAL A 211 0.16 -5.31 -7.39
C VAL A 211 0.55 -3.84 -7.35
N PRO A 212 0.82 -3.26 -6.18
CA PRO A 212 1.21 -1.87 -6.08
C PRO A 212 2.67 -1.66 -6.47
N GLY A 213 2.94 -0.51 -7.07
CA GLY A 213 4.28 0.06 -7.12
C GLY A 213 4.61 0.77 -5.80
N ASN A 214 5.90 1.04 -5.58
CA ASN A 214 6.38 1.75 -4.40
C ASN A 214 5.94 3.22 -4.42
N LEU A 215 5.77 3.79 -3.23
CA LEU A 215 5.42 5.20 -2.97
C LEU A 215 6.61 6.14 -3.24
N PRO A 216 6.39 7.46 -3.43
CA PRO A 216 7.46 8.44 -3.64
C PRO A 216 8.27 8.68 -2.36
N ILE A 217 9.26 7.83 -2.09
CA ILE A 217 10.03 7.83 -0.84
C ILE A 217 10.82 9.13 -0.61
N GLY A 218 11.17 9.85 -1.68
CA GLY A 218 11.82 11.16 -1.59
C GLY A 218 10.94 12.25 -0.97
N CYS A 219 9.63 12.02 -0.81
CA CYS A 219 8.71 12.91 -0.13
C CYS A 219 8.51 12.56 1.35
N PHE A 220 9.08 11.44 1.82
CA PHE A 220 8.84 10.96 3.19
C PHE A 220 9.78 11.63 4.19
N PRO A 221 9.26 12.05 5.35
CA PRO A 221 10.06 12.70 6.39
C PRO A 221 11.34 11.96 6.77
N PHE A 222 11.31 10.61 6.84
CA PHE A 222 12.49 9.82 7.19
C PHE A 222 13.61 10.00 6.17
N CYS A 223 13.27 10.00 4.88
CA CYS A 223 14.22 10.15 3.78
C CYS A 223 14.74 11.59 3.70
N LEU A 224 13.83 12.57 3.77
CA LEU A 224 14.16 14.00 3.78
C LEU A 224 15.08 14.35 4.97
N ALA A 225 14.83 13.81 6.16
CA ALA A 225 15.64 14.04 7.34
C ALA A 225 17.02 13.37 7.25
N ALA A 226 17.07 12.12 6.73
CA ALA A 226 18.31 11.36 6.60
C ALA A 226 19.33 12.05 5.67
N TYR A 227 18.84 12.66 4.59
CA TYR A 227 19.72 13.24 3.56
C TYR A 227 19.78 14.79 3.57
N LYS A 228 19.18 15.45 4.59
CA LYS A 228 19.13 16.91 4.68
C LYS A 228 20.51 17.57 4.59
N ASP A 229 21.48 17.06 5.31
CA ASP A 229 22.81 17.66 5.42
C ASP A 229 23.75 17.27 4.28
N SER A 230 23.41 16.24 3.50
CA SER A 230 24.16 15.79 2.34
C SER A 230 23.56 16.22 1.00
N SER A 231 22.37 16.84 1.01
CA SER A 231 21.67 17.31 -0.19
C SER A 231 21.82 18.81 -0.39
N SER A 232 21.93 19.22 -1.66
CA SER A 232 21.93 20.61 -2.12
C SER A 232 20.53 21.04 -2.57
N ALA A 233 20.30 22.33 -2.80
CA ALA A 233 19.00 22.84 -3.26
C ALA A 233 18.56 22.24 -4.61
N GLN A 234 19.49 21.80 -5.45
CA GLN A 234 19.22 21.20 -6.76
C GLN A 234 18.71 19.77 -6.65
N ASP A 235 18.93 19.11 -5.51
CA ASP A 235 18.46 17.74 -5.27
C ASP A 235 16.97 17.68 -4.92
N TYR A 236 16.36 18.84 -4.66
CA TYR A 236 14.93 18.93 -4.33
C TYR A 236 14.09 19.37 -5.53
N ASP A 237 12.95 18.74 -5.73
CA ASP A 237 11.95 19.18 -6.69
C ASP A 237 11.38 20.54 -6.25
N PRO A 238 11.44 21.59 -7.09
CA PRO A 238 11.05 22.96 -6.70
C PRO A 238 9.55 23.14 -6.45
N LYS A 239 8.70 22.20 -6.89
CA LYS A 239 7.24 22.26 -6.71
C LYS A 239 6.81 21.57 -5.43
N THR A 240 7.38 20.41 -5.15
CA THR A 240 6.96 19.54 -4.04
C THR A 240 7.90 19.63 -2.83
N GLY A 241 9.16 20.01 -3.04
CA GLY A 241 10.20 19.95 -2.01
C GLY A 241 10.68 18.50 -1.69
N CYS A 242 10.24 17.51 -2.45
CA CYS A 242 10.72 16.14 -2.32
C CYS A 242 12.14 15.99 -2.90
N LEU A 243 12.93 15.05 -2.39
CA LEU A 243 14.20 14.67 -2.99
C LEU A 243 13.98 13.95 -4.33
N ASN A 244 14.70 14.41 -5.37
CA ASN A 244 14.56 13.88 -6.73
C ASN A 244 15.10 12.44 -6.83
N TRP A 245 16.33 12.21 -6.43
CA TRP A 245 17.03 10.94 -6.66
C TRP A 245 16.41 9.73 -5.93
N PRO A 246 15.80 9.83 -4.72
CA PRO A 246 15.05 8.69 -4.16
C PRO A 246 13.75 8.44 -4.91
N ASN A 247 13.12 9.48 -5.43
CA ASN A 247 11.95 9.34 -6.28
C ASN A 247 12.31 8.70 -7.64
N ASP A 248 13.45 9.07 -8.24
CA ASP A 248 13.95 8.44 -9.46
C ASP A 248 14.25 6.95 -9.25
N PHE A 249 14.82 6.59 -8.09
CA PHE A 249 15.03 5.20 -7.70
C PHE A 249 13.68 4.44 -7.59
N THR A 250 12.68 5.04 -6.96
CA THR A 250 11.33 4.46 -6.88
C THR A 250 10.70 4.30 -8.27
N ILE A 251 10.84 5.30 -9.13
CA ILE A 251 10.35 5.23 -10.53
C ILE A 251 11.02 4.09 -11.28
N TYR A 252 12.33 3.90 -11.11
CA TYR A 252 13.07 2.79 -11.71
C TYR A 252 12.54 1.43 -11.26
N HIS A 253 12.33 1.23 -9.94
CA HIS A 253 11.69 0.03 -9.41
C HIS A 253 10.32 -0.20 -10.06
N ASN A 254 9.47 0.82 -10.08
CA ASN A 254 8.10 0.74 -10.60
C ASN A 254 8.06 0.43 -12.10
N GLN A 255 9.01 0.94 -12.88
CA GLN A 255 9.15 0.62 -14.31
C GLN A 255 9.53 -0.85 -14.53
N LEU A 256 10.47 -1.38 -13.73
CA LEU A 256 10.84 -2.79 -13.81
C LEU A 256 9.68 -3.71 -13.38
N LEU A 257 8.94 -3.33 -12.32
CA LEU A 257 7.76 -4.07 -11.90
C LEU A 257 6.70 -4.14 -13.00
N GLN A 258 6.38 -3.02 -13.65
CA GLN A 258 5.42 -3.00 -14.76
C GLN A 258 5.86 -3.84 -15.95
N LYS A 259 7.17 -3.85 -16.25
CA LYS A 259 7.75 -4.72 -17.28
C LYS A 259 7.58 -6.19 -16.91
N GLU A 260 7.83 -6.55 -15.66
CA GLU A 260 7.66 -7.92 -15.16
C GLU A 260 6.19 -8.35 -15.18
N LEU A 261 5.26 -7.47 -14.75
CA LEU A 261 3.82 -7.73 -14.85
C LEU A 261 3.36 -7.93 -16.31
N SER A 262 3.95 -7.20 -17.25
CA SER A 262 3.65 -7.40 -18.69
C SER A 262 4.11 -8.77 -19.17
N ARG A 263 5.30 -9.22 -18.78
CA ARG A 263 5.81 -10.58 -19.05
C ARG A 263 4.87 -11.66 -18.50
N ILE A 264 4.42 -11.48 -17.26
CA ILE A 264 3.53 -12.47 -16.61
C ILE A 264 2.14 -12.50 -17.28
N ARG A 265 1.60 -11.35 -17.70
CA ARG A 265 0.33 -11.30 -18.47
C ARG A 265 0.39 -12.10 -19.77
N GLU A 266 1.52 -12.08 -20.47
CA GLU A 266 1.73 -12.89 -21.68
C GLU A 266 1.76 -14.40 -21.36
N LEU A 267 2.38 -14.80 -20.26
CA LEU A 267 2.47 -16.20 -19.83
C LEU A 267 1.18 -16.76 -19.25
N TYR A 268 0.40 -15.92 -18.59
CA TYR A 268 -0.84 -16.30 -17.89
C TYR A 268 -2.03 -15.43 -18.31
N PRO A 269 -2.50 -15.50 -19.58
CA PRO A 269 -3.53 -14.63 -20.12
C PRO A 269 -4.91 -14.77 -19.45
N HIS A 270 -5.11 -15.83 -18.67
CA HIS A 270 -6.33 -16.06 -17.89
C HIS A 270 -6.33 -15.30 -16.55
N ALA A 271 -5.18 -14.81 -16.09
CA ALA A 271 -5.07 -14.06 -14.86
C ALA A 271 -5.11 -12.54 -15.13
N VAL A 272 -5.86 -11.83 -14.32
CA VAL A 272 -5.94 -10.36 -14.39
C VAL A 272 -4.96 -9.76 -13.40
N LEU A 273 -3.89 -9.15 -13.91
CA LEU A 273 -2.89 -8.45 -13.11
C LEU A 273 -3.15 -6.95 -13.18
N ILE A 274 -3.55 -6.35 -12.08
CA ILE A 274 -3.80 -4.92 -11.94
C ILE A 274 -2.55 -4.27 -11.34
N TYR A 275 -1.88 -3.39 -12.10
CA TYR A 275 -0.86 -2.52 -11.51
C TYR A 275 -1.56 -1.39 -10.75
N ALA A 276 -1.28 -1.25 -9.45
CA ALA A 276 -1.77 -0.17 -8.62
C ALA A 276 -0.67 0.91 -8.50
N ASP A 277 -0.88 2.02 -9.18
CA ASP A 277 0.09 3.12 -9.27
C ASP A 277 0.06 3.99 -8.01
N TYR A 278 0.62 3.45 -6.92
CA TYR A 278 0.73 4.16 -5.65
C TYR A 278 1.56 5.42 -5.75
N TYR A 279 2.60 5.41 -6.60
CA TYR A 279 3.46 6.56 -6.81
C TYR A 279 2.69 7.78 -7.29
N ASN A 280 2.00 7.67 -8.43
CA ASN A 280 1.27 8.78 -9.00
C ASN A 280 -0.01 9.10 -8.20
N ALA A 281 -0.66 8.11 -7.61
CA ALA A 281 -1.78 8.32 -6.70
C ALA A 281 -1.38 9.17 -5.48
N ALA A 282 -0.16 9.03 -4.98
CA ALA A 282 0.38 9.86 -3.90
C ALA A 282 0.92 11.20 -4.40
N MET A 283 1.66 11.21 -5.51
CA MET A 283 2.29 12.44 -6.03
C MET A 283 1.30 13.58 -6.27
N ARG A 284 0.03 13.28 -6.61
CA ARG A 284 -0.99 14.31 -6.84
C ARG A 284 -1.21 15.21 -5.63
N PHE A 285 -1.18 14.68 -4.42
CA PHE A 285 -1.37 15.51 -3.22
C PHE A 285 -0.09 16.23 -2.78
N TYR A 286 1.09 15.75 -3.16
CA TYR A 286 2.33 16.52 -2.99
C TYR A 286 2.42 17.68 -4.01
N LEU A 287 1.91 17.50 -5.22
CA LEU A 287 1.87 18.54 -6.25
C LEU A 287 0.82 19.63 -5.98
N SER A 288 -0.34 19.27 -5.44
CA SER A 288 -1.47 20.16 -5.20
C SER A 288 -2.08 19.96 -3.80
N PRO A 289 -1.33 20.17 -2.70
CA PRO A 289 -1.80 19.82 -1.36
C PRO A 289 -3.18 20.36 -1.00
N ALA A 290 -3.44 21.63 -1.29
CA ALA A 290 -4.70 22.29 -0.95
C ALA A 290 -5.93 21.68 -1.63
N GLU A 291 -5.78 21.15 -2.86
CA GLU A 291 -6.86 20.48 -3.60
C GLU A 291 -7.30 19.19 -2.91
N TYR A 292 -6.41 18.56 -2.15
CA TYR A 292 -6.64 17.30 -1.46
C TYR A 292 -6.83 17.46 0.05
N GLY A 293 -6.94 18.71 0.54
CA GLY A 293 -7.21 19.00 1.95
C GLY A 293 -5.97 19.01 2.85
N PHE A 294 -4.75 18.96 2.26
CA PHE A 294 -3.51 19.03 3.02
C PHE A 294 -2.98 20.47 3.13
N SER A 295 -2.25 20.74 4.20
CA SER A 295 -1.56 22.00 4.37
C SER A 295 -0.21 21.99 3.65
N LYS A 296 0.00 22.96 2.75
CA LYS A 296 1.23 23.07 1.95
C LYS A 296 2.48 23.21 2.83
N ASP A 297 2.36 23.88 3.96
CA ASP A 297 3.52 24.21 4.81
C ASP A 297 4.04 22.99 5.61
N ILE A 298 3.21 21.95 5.74
CA ILE A 298 3.50 20.79 6.60
C ILE A 298 3.34 19.46 5.87
N ILE A 299 3.04 19.47 4.55
CA ILE A 299 2.81 18.24 3.76
C ILE A 299 3.98 17.24 3.84
N LEU A 300 5.20 17.74 3.98
CA LEU A 300 6.43 16.96 4.10
C LEU A 300 6.82 16.66 5.56
N SER A 301 5.99 17.02 6.54
CA SER A 301 6.25 16.77 7.96
C SER A 301 5.41 15.64 8.50
N ALA A 302 5.95 14.89 9.46
CA ALA A 302 5.19 13.88 10.20
C ALA A 302 4.20 14.54 11.17
N CYS A 303 2.96 14.04 11.23
CA CYS A 303 1.98 14.46 12.23
C CYS A 303 2.38 14.01 13.65
N CYS A 304 2.98 12.82 13.78
CA CYS A 304 3.43 12.25 15.04
C CYS A 304 4.94 12.00 15.01
N GLY A 305 5.69 12.72 15.84
CA GLY A 305 7.14 12.59 15.88
C GLY A 305 7.80 13.23 17.10
N GLY A 306 9.08 13.02 17.22
CA GLY A 306 9.91 13.50 18.35
C GLY A 306 10.65 14.81 18.07
N GLY A 307 10.21 15.59 17.05
CA GLY A 307 10.89 16.83 16.65
C GLY A 307 11.99 16.59 15.60
N GLY A 308 12.87 17.59 15.43
CA GLY A 308 13.87 17.58 14.36
C GLY A 308 13.32 18.04 13.00
N PRO A 309 14.13 17.94 11.93
CA PRO A 309 13.68 18.26 10.58
C PRO A 309 12.49 17.41 10.20
N TYR A 310 11.47 18.01 9.55
CA TYR A 310 10.24 17.33 9.10
C TYR A 310 9.48 16.61 10.23
N ASN A 311 9.69 17.03 11.50
CA ASN A 311 9.19 16.37 12.71
C ASN A 311 9.57 14.88 12.76
N TYR A 312 10.75 14.52 12.25
CA TYR A 312 11.28 13.16 12.26
C TYR A 312 12.71 13.13 12.82
N ASN A 313 12.93 12.29 13.81
CA ASN A 313 14.26 11.88 14.24
C ASN A 313 14.24 10.38 14.58
N GLY A 314 15.34 9.68 14.30
CA GLY A 314 15.41 8.22 14.45
C GLY A 314 15.20 7.69 15.88
N THR A 315 15.22 8.56 16.89
CA THR A 315 15.10 8.20 18.32
C THR A 315 13.73 8.54 18.91
N GLY A 316 13.02 9.52 18.34
CA GLY A 316 11.72 9.98 18.85
C GLY A 316 10.55 9.29 18.13
N LYS A 317 10.30 8.03 18.44
CA LYS A 317 9.25 7.24 17.79
C LYS A 317 7.85 7.68 18.24
N CYS A 318 6.92 7.86 17.28
CA CYS A 318 5.50 8.09 17.55
C CYS A 318 4.96 7.06 18.55
N GLY A 319 4.14 7.50 19.51
CA GLY A 319 3.61 6.65 20.59
C GLY A 319 4.53 6.52 21.80
N ILE A 320 5.77 6.98 21.73
CA ILE A 320 6.74 6.91 22.86
C ILE A 320 7.19 8.35 23.22
N PRO A 321 7.02 8.80 24.47
CA PRO A 321 7.49 10.10 24.87
C PRO A 321 9.01 10.29 24.61
N PRO A 322 9.46 11.49 24.20
CA PRO A 322 8.74 12.77 24.16
C PRO A 322 7.93 13.03 22.85
N ALA A 323 7.80 12.07 21.94
CA ALA A 323 7.06 12.26 20.70
C ALA A 323 5.60 12.67 20.96
N ARG A 324 5.09 13.55 20.11
CA ARG A 324 3.72 14.06 20.16
C ARG A 324 3.08 13.99 18.80
N SER A 325 1.76 13.78 18.80
CA SER A 325 0.96 13.87 17.57
C SER A 325 0.39 15.27 17.39
N CYS A 326 0.20 15.66 16.14
CA CYS A 326 -0.54 16.87 15.76
C CYS A 326 -2.02 16.78 16.20
N ASP A 327 -2.72 17.91 16.23
CA ASP A 327 -4.15 17.95 16.58
C ASP A 327 -5.02 17.42 15.45
N ASP A 328 -4.71 17.78 14.20
CA ASP A 328 -5.45 17.41 13.00
C ASP A 328 -4.62 16.56 12.02
N PRO A 329 -4.66 15.22 12.10
CA PRO A 329 -3.97 14.36 11.16
C PRO A 329 -4.44 14.49 9.71
N ALA A 330 -5.68 14.95 9.47
CA ALA A 330 -6.21 15.07 8.13
C ALA A 330 -5.51 16.14 7.28
N SER A 331 -4.82 17.09 7.92
CA SER A 331 -4.02 18.13 7.25
C SER A 331 -2.60 17.69 6.89
N TYR A 332 -2.17 16.47 7.29
CA TYR A 332 -0.84 15.89 7.05
C TYR A 332 -0.92 14.70 6.10
N ALA A 333 0.07 14.52 5.23
CA ALA A 333 0.21 13.30 4.43
C ALA A 333 0.91 12.19 5.23
N SER A 334 1.98 12.51 5.97
CA SER A 334 2.74 11.54 6.76
C SER A 334 2.22 11.48 8.20
N TRP A 335 2.05 10.26 8.72
CA TRP A 335 1.70 10.01 10.11
C TRP A 335 2.92 10.08 11.02
N ASP A 336 3.86 9.16 10.86
CA ASP A 336 4.99 8.97 11.77
C ASP A 336 6.37 9.20 11.12
N GLY A 337 6.37 9.70 9.89
CA GLY A 337 7.57 9.96 9.11
C GLY A 337 7.92 8.88 8.09
N ILE A 338 7.35 7.68 8.23
CA ILE A 338 7.50 6.52 7.32
C ILE A 338 6.13 6.15 6.72
N HIS A 339 5.09 6.15 7.54
CA HIS A 339 3.75 5.74 7.17
C HIS A 339 2.85 6.95 6.93
N LEU A 340 1.77 6.74 6.18
CA LEU A 340 0.84 7.79 5.81
C LEU A 340 -0.30 7.92 6.84
N THR A 341 -0.97 9.08 6.83
CA THR A 341 -2.21 9.28 7.57
C THR A 341 -3.38 8.54 6.92
N GLU A 342 -4.46 8.31 7.68
CA GLU A 342 -5.71 7.78 7.12
C GLU A 342 -6.22 8.63 5.94
N ALA A 343 -6.09 9.96 6.03
CA ALA A 343 -6.48 10.87 4.96
C ALA A 343 -5.72 10.60 3.66
N ALA A 344 -4.41 10.42 3.73
CA ALA A 344 -3.57 10.12 2.57
C ALA A 344 -3.86 8.70 2.01
N TYR A 345 -3.98 7.68 2.87
CA TYR A 345 -4.37 6.33 2.43
C TYR A 345 -5.74 6.30 1.76
N ARG A 346 -6.71 7.06 2.26
CA ARG A 346 -8.03 7.21 1.64
C ARG A 346 -7.93 7.79 0.23
N LEU A 347 -7.12 8.83 0.03
CA LEU A 347 -6.93 9.44 -1.29
C LEU A 347 -6.27 8.47 -2.27
N ILE A 348 -5.25 7.72 -1.84
CA ILE A 348 -4.64 6.67 -2.67
C ILE A 348 -5.71 5.65 -3.06
N ALA A 349 -6.45 5.10 -2.09
CA ALA A 349 -7.51 4.13 -2.36
C ALA A 349 -8.58 4.67 -3.33
N GLN A 350 -9.03 5.92 -3.16
CA GLN A 350 -9.94 6.57 -4.10
C GLN A 350 -9.35 6.68 -5.50
N GLY A 351 -8.05 7.02 -5.59
CA GLY A 351 -7.35 7.07 -6.88
C GLY A 351 -7.30 5.72 -7.59
N LEU A 352 -7.17 4.62 -6.86
CA LEU A 352 -7.19 3.26 -7.41
C LEU A 352 -8.59 2.79 -7.80
N LEU A 353 -9.59 3.10 -6.98
CA LEU A 353 -10.94 2.57 -7.11
C LEU A 353 -11.81 3.38 -8.09
N GLN A 354 -11.55 4.68 -8.23
CA GLN A 354 -12.38 5.63 -8.98
C GLN A 354 -11.59 6.44 -10.01
N GLY A 355 -10.26 6.47 -9.88
CA GLY A 355 -9.35 7.23 -10.73
C GLY A 355 -8.53 6.33 -11.65
N PRO A 356 -7.55 6.90 -12.36
CA PRO A 356 -6.77 6.19 -13.38
C PRO A 356 -5.59 5.38 -12.84
N TYR A 357 -5.47 5.22 -11.52
CA TYR A 357 -4.26 4.66 -10.90
C TYR A 357 -4.31 3.14 -10.67
N ALA A 358 -5.33 2.43 -11.17
CA ALA A 358 -5.35 0.97 -11.29
C ALA A 358 -5.38 0.59 -12.78
N ILE A 359 -4.42 -0.19 -13.26
CA ILE A 359 -4.21 -0.51 -14.68
C ILE A 359 -4.09 -2.03 -14.87
N PRO A 360 -5.09 -2.71 -15.51
CA PRO A 360 -6.39 -2.18 -15.92
C PRO A 360 -7.24 -1.72 -14.73
N HIS A 361 -8.27 -0.93 -14.99
CA HIS A 361 -9.16 -0.44 -13.94
C HIS A 361 -9.88 -1.60 -13.24
N ILE A 362 -10.05 -1.53 -11.91
CA ILE A 362 -10.59 -2.63 -11.10
C ILE A 362 -11.99 -3.09 -11.55
N THR A 363 -12.83 -2.20 -12.09
CA THR A 363 -14.16 -2.56 -12.61
C THR A 363 -14.09 -3.48 -13.81
N THR A 364 -13.06 -3.37 -14.65
CA THR A 364 -12.87 -4.25 -15.83
C THR A 364 -12.43 -5.66 -15.42
N ALA A 365 -11.89 -5.80 -14.23
CA ALA A 365 -11.44 -7.07 -13.66
C ALA A 365 -12.51 -7.75 -12.78
N CYS A 366 -13.67 -7.10 -12.59
CA CYS A 366 -14.71 -7.60 -11.72
C CYS A 366 -15.48 -8.77 -12.37
N PRO A 367 -15.45 -10.00 -11.83
CA PRO A 367 -16.11 -11.15 -12.43
C PRO A 367 -17.64 -11.02 -12.51
N ALA A 368 -18.24 -10.19 -11.67
CA ALA A 368 -19.69 -9.98 -11.67
C ALA A 368 -20.16 -9.18 -12.90
N PHE A 369 -19.36 -8.23 -13.39
CA PHE A 369 -19.70 -7.42 -14.56
C PHE A 369 -19.50 -8.16 -15.89
N ASN A 370 -18.56 -9.10 -15.96
CA ASN A 370 -18.28 -9.87 -17.16
C ASN A 370 -19.35 -10.97 -17.43
N ARG A 371 -20.22 -11.29 -16.44
CA ARG A 371 -21.31 -12.29 -16.64
C ARG A 371 -22.55 -11.71 -17.32
N ASP A 372 -22.78 -10.41 -17.24
CA ASP A 372 -23.95 -9.77 -17.83
C ASP A 372 -23.79 -9.54 -19.34
N ASP A 373 -22.56 -9.40 -19.86
CA ASP A 373 -22.29 -9.24 -21.28
C ASP A 373 -22.48 -10.55 -22.08
N ASP A 374 -22.23 -11.73 -21.49
CA ASP A 374 -22.43 -13.02 -22.18
C ASP A 374 -23.91 -13.41 -22.30
N GLN A 375 -24.81 -12.83 -21.49
CA GLN A 375 -26.25 -13.10 -21.60
C GLN A 375 -26.98 -12.22 -22.62
N LEU A 376 -26.36 -11.14 -23.11
CA LEU A 376 -26.98 -10.23 -24.09
C LEU A 376 -26.80 -10.66 -25.55
N TYR A 377 -26.01 -11.68 -25.85
CA TYR A 377 -25.76 -12.17 -27.22
C TYR A 377 -26.45 -13.51 -27.56
N HIS A 378 -27.37 -13.98 -26.71
CA HIS A 378 -28.19 -15.20 -26.97
C HIS A 378 -29.69 -14.89 -27.04
N TYR A 379 -30.09 -13.97 -27.91
CA TYR A 379 -31.47 -13.85 -28.39
C TYR A 379 -31.48 -13.54 -29.90
#